data_6aadf1836e8de16a4b5d402b69e67145
#
_entry.id   6aadf1836e8de16a4b5d402b69e67145
#
_cell.length_a   1.000
_cell.length_b   1.000
_cell.length_c   1.000
_cell.angle_alpha   90.00
_cell.angle_beta   90.00
_cell.angle_gamma   90.00
#
_symmetry.space_group_name_H-M   'P 1'
#
loop_
_entity.id
_entity.type
_entity.pdbx_description
1 polymer ?
#
loop_
_entity_poly.entity_id
_entity_poly.type
_entity_poly.pdbx_seq_one_letter_code
_entity_poly.pdbx_strand_id
1 'polypeptide(L)'
;HLPWHRLAERQQSVSQQVRSACERFSELGVCHRLNQLIRGQLFVGNSMPARLMDMLGEVGKGPSRVMTNRGASGIDGLIATAYGFAQSVQPGSNEPTTLLLGDLSALHDLNSLALLSKASQPLVVILLNNDGGSIFRMLPVPTQDALLETYYCLPHGLHFEHAAAMFGLHYRAPATLAEFERDYTAALEKGVTLIEIKVPSSEVAEDLKALGSAIRGS
;
A
#
# COMPACT_ATOMS: atom_id res chain seq x y z
N HIS A 1 24.02 3.49 29.18
CA HIS A 1 24.36 4.03 27.84
C HIS A 1 24.84 2.87 26.95
N LEU A 2 24.05 2.54 25.92
CA LEU A 2 24.52 1.64 24.87
C LEU A 2 25.60 2.37 24.05
N PRO A 3 26.77 1.78 23.81
CA PRO A 3 27.82 2.36 22.98
C PRO A 3 27.31 2.57 21.55
N TRP A 4 27.63 3.70 20.93
CA TRP A 4 27.17 4.06 19.57
C TRP A 4 27.49 2.99 18.51
N HIS A 5 28.63 2.31 18.62
CA HIS A 5 29.00 1.22 17.68
C HIS A 5 28.01 0.05 17.73
N ARG A 6 27.54 -0.35 18.94
CA ARG A 6 26.53 -1.42 19.06
C ARG A 6 25.17 -1.01 18.49
N LEU A 7 24.79 0.27 18.60
CA LEU A 7 23.59 0.78 17.97
C LEU A 7 23.70 0.74 16.45
N ALA A 8 24.86 1.11 15.89
CA ALA A 8 25.11 1.06 14.46
C ALA A 8 25.10 -0.38 13.93
N GLU A 9 25.75 -1.32 14.62
CA GLU A 9 25.72 -2.75 14.26
C GLU A 9 24.31 -3.32 14.30
N ARG A 10 23.53 -2.99 15.35
CA ARG A 10 22.14 -3.42 15.46
C ARG A 10 21.28 -2.81 14.35
N GLN A 11 21.43 -1.54 14.05
CA GLN A 11 20.71 -0.89 12.94
C GLN A 11 21.02 -1.58 11.61
N GLN A 12 22.29 -1.92 11.36
CA GLN A 12 22.68 -2.61 10.14
C GLN A 12 22.06 -4.01 10.04
N SER A 13 22.07 -4.77 11.15
CA SER A 13 21.43 -6.09 11.23
C SER A 13 19.93 -6.00 10.96
N VAL A 14 19.22 -5.09 11.63
CA VAL A 14 17.78 -4.87 11.43
C VAL A 14 17.49 -4.48 9.98
N SER A 15 18.26 -3.56 9.41
CA SER A 15 18.09 -3.13 8.02
C SER A 15 18.25 -4.29 7.03
N GLN A 16 19.21 -5.18 7.28
CA GLN A 16 19.41 -6.38 6.45
C GLN A 16 18.21 -7.33 6.54
N GLN A 17 17.68 -7.57 7.73
CA GLN A 17 16.52 -8.43 7.94
C GLN A 17 15.26 -7.86 7.27
N VAL A 18 15.04 -6.56 7.39
CA VAL A 18 13.93 -5.88 6.69
C VAL A 18 14.06 -6.04 5.18
N ARG A 19 15.23 -5.79 4.61
CA ARG A 19 15.47 -5.95 3.17
C ARG A 19 15.20 -7.38 2.72
N SER A 20 15.72 -8.38 3.45
CA SER A 20 15.48 -9.80 3.13
C SER A 20 13.99 -10.16 3.16
N ALA A 21 13.23 -9.67 4.15
CA ALA A 21 11.78 -9.87 4.21
C ALA A 21 11.03 -9.23 3.02
N CYS A 22 11.60 -8.19 2.41
CA CYS A 22 11.02 -7.45 1.28
C CYS A 22 11.43 -7.98 -0.11
N GLU A 23 12.17 -9.08 -0.20
CA GLU A 23 12.62 -9.65 -1.49
C GLU A 23 11.54 -10.45 -2.23
N ARG A 24 10.46 -10.82 -1.56
CA ARG A 24 9.33 -11.55 -2.17
C ARG A 24 8.24 -10.59 -2.64
N PHE A 25 7.44 -11.08 -3.60
CA PHE A 25 6.17 -10.43 -3.94
C PHE A 25 5.19 -10.61 -2.78
N SER A 26 4.98 -9.55 -2.03
CA SER A 26 4.17 -9.47 -0.81
C SER A 26 3.77 -8.01 -0.56
N GLU A 27 2.89 -7.74 0.39
CA GLU A 27 2.59 -6.36 0.79
C GLU A 27 3.84 -5.62 1.26
N LEU A 28 4.72 -6.29 2.04
CA LEU A 28 6.00 -5.72 2.47
C LEU A 28 6.90 -5.41 1.28
N GLY A 29 7.09 -6.38 0.39
CA GLY A 29 7.95 -6.23 -0.78
C GLY A 29 7.49 -5.11 -1.70
N VAL A 30 6.19 -5.05 -2.00
CA VAL A 30 5.58 -4.01 -2.84
C VAL A 30 5.73 -2.63 -2.19
N CYS A 31 5.42 -2.47 -0.90
CA CYS A 31 5.56 -1.19 -0.21
C CYS A 31 7.03 -0.74 -0.11
N HIS A 32 7.96 -1.66 0.10
CA HIS A 32 9.39 -1.37 0.09
C HIS A 32 9.86 -0.88 -1.29
N ARG A 33 9.47 -1.57 -2.38
CA ARG A 33 9.77 -1.14 -3.75
C ARG A 33 9.13 0.19 -4.09
N LEU A 34 7.89 0.39 -3.65
CA LEU A 34 7.20 1.67 -3.83
C LEU A 34 8.00 2.83 -3.23
N ASN A 35 8.50 2.70 -2.01
CA ASN A 35 9.35 3.75 -1.38
C ASN A 35 10.60 4.09 -2.21
N GLN A 36 11.14 3.15 -2.97
CA GLN A 36 12.32 3.35 -3.82
C GLN A 36 11.99 3.98 -5.17
N LEU A 37 10.80 3.69 -5.71
CA LEU A 37 10.39 4.05 -7.07
C LEU A 37 9.51 5.30 -7.12
N ILE A 38 8.85 5.66 -6.02
CA ILE A 38 7.84 6.70 -5.99
C ILE A 38 8.39 8.04 -6.46
N ARG A 39 7.64 8.68 -7.34
CA ARG A 39 7.86 10.05 -7.81
C ARG A 39 6.59 10.84 -7.56
N GLY A 40 6.74 12.13 -7.27
CA GLY A 40 5.61 13.03 -7.03
C GLY A 40 4.93 12.78 -5.69
N GLN A 41 3.61 12.87 -5.65
CA GLN A 41 2.83 12.87 -4.42
C GLN A 41 2.35 11.47 -4.04
N LEU A 42 2.17 11.23 -2.74
CA LEU A 42 1.61 10.00 -2.19
C LEU A 42 0.41 10.30 -1.30
N PHE A 43 -0.72 9.69 -1.61
CA PHE A 43 -1.84 9.57 -0.70
C PHE A 43 -1.88 8.15 -0.12
N VAL A 44 -1.83 8.04 1.20
CA VAL A 44 -1.80 6.74 1.88
C VAL A 44 -3.12 6.49 2.59
N GLY A 45 -3.77 5.38 2.25
CA GLY A 45 -4.95 4.89 2.93
C GLY A 45 -4.66 4.41 4.35
N ASN A 46 -5.69 4.36 5.16
CA ASN A 46 -5.63 3.84 6.52
C ASN A 46 -5.38 2.33 6.56
N SER A 47 -5.34 1.74 7.75
CA SER A 47 -5.08 0.31 7.98
C SER A 47 -3.62 -0.08 7.71
N MET A 48 -3.36 -1.18 7.02
CA MET A 48 -1.99 -1.67 6.73
C MET A 48 -1.18 -0.73 5.83
N PRO A 49 -1.74 -0.11 4.78
CA PRO A 49 -0.97 0.81 3.94
C PRO A 49 -0.18 1.86 4.72
N ALA A 50 -0.84 2.56 5.66
CA ALA A 50 -0.17 3.59 6.46
C ALA A 50 0.96 3.01 7.34
N ARG A 51 0.75 1.82 7.91
CA ARG A 51 1.73 1.16 8.78
C ARG A 51 2.94 0.67 8.00
N LEU A 52 2.72 0.08 6.84
CA LEU A 52 3.80 -0.42 5.99
C LEU A 52 4.65 0.73 5.44
N MET A 53 4.03 1.83 5.01
CA MET A 53 4.78 2.99 4.52
C MET A 53 5.57 3.68 5.63
N ASP A 54 5.03 3.76 6.86
CA ASP A 54 5.76 4.30 8.02
C ASP A 54 6.96 3.42 8.42
N MET A 55 6.74 2.10 8.44
CA MET A 55 7.78 1.12 8.85
C MET A 55 8.91 0.97 7.82
N LEU A 56 8.58 1.03 6.53
CA LEU A 56 9.51 0.74 5.43
C LEU A 56 10.08 2.01 4.77
N GLY A 57 9.72 3.20 5.28
CA GLY A 57 10.24 4.48 4.78
C GLY A 57 11.75 4.61 4.94
N GLU A 58 12.42 5.10 3.91
CA GLU A 58 13.87 5.36 3.94
C GLU A 58 14.15 6.88 3.96
N VAL A 59 15.09 7.29 4.81
CA VAL A 59 15.51 8.69 4.89
C VAL A 59 16.15 9.14 3.57
N GLY A 60 15.71 10.29 3.05
CA GLY A 60 16.25 10.88 1.82
C GLY A 60 15.68 10.29 0.53
N LYS A 61 14.74 9.37 0.63
CA LYS A 61 13.95 8.83 -0.47
C LYS A 61 12.47 8.99 -0.18
N GLY A 62 11.65 8.98 -1.22
CA GLY A 62 10.20 8.99 -1.06
C GLY A 62 9.51 10.09 -1.86
N PRO A 63 8.20 10.27 -1.64
CA PRO A 63 7.37 11.22 -2.35
C PRO A 63 7.70 12.68 -2.00
N SER A 64 7.36 13.59 -2.90
CA SER A 64 7.49 15.04 -2.69
C SER A 64 6.56 15.56 -1.58
N ARG A 65 5.37 14.96 -1.50
CA ARG A 65 4.34 15.26 -0.49
C ARG A 65 3.61 13.99 -0.11
N VAL A 66 3.25 13.87 1.17
CA VAL A 66 2.43 12.78 1.69
C VAL A 66 1.15 13.33 2.30
N MET A 67 0.02 12.69 2.00
CA MET A 67 -1.26 12.99 2.62
C MET A 67 -1.99 11.71 3.04
N THR A 68 -2.79 11.81 4.07
CA THR A 68 -3.59 10.70 4.60
C THR A 68 -4.77 11.24 5.42
N ASN A 69 -5.89 10.52 5.44
CA ASN A 69 -7.06 10.83 6.26
C ASN A 69 -6.90 10.24 7.68
N ARG A 70 -5.94 10.77 8.47
CA ARG A 70 -5.65 10.22 9.81
C ARG A 70 -6.52 10.75 10.94
N GLY A 71 -7.39 11.74 10.74
CA GLY A 71 -8.27 12.27 11.77
C GLY A 71 -9.21 11.20 12.34
N ALA A 72 -10.27 10.87 11.62
CA ALA A 72 -11.19 9.79 11.98
C ALA A 72 -10.63 8.39 11.68
N SER A 73 -9.61 8.29 10.83
CA SER A 73 -8.97 7.03 10.40
C SER A 73 -9.93 6.01 9.77
N GLY A 74 -11.01 6.49 9.11
CA GLY A 74 -11.96 5.66 8.38
C GLY A 74 -11.37 5.06 7.12
N ILE A 75 -12.12 4.15 6.49
CA ILE A 75 -11.75 3.51 5.22
C ILE A 75 -12.58 4.01 4.04
N ASP A 76 -13.54 4.87 4.29
CA ASP A 76 -14.40 5.55 3.33
C ASP A 76 -13.77 6.84 2.79
N GLY A 77 -14.16 7.26 1.58
CA GLY A 77 -13.78 8.53 0.97
C GLY A 77 -12.30 8.69 0.60
N LEU A 78 -11.50 7.63 0.64
CA LEU A 78 -10.05 7.71 0.40
C LEU A 78 -9.73 7.98 -1.07
N ILE A 79 -10.49 7.38 -2.00
CA ILE A 79 -10.32 7.59 -3.44
C ILE A 79 -10.71 9.02 -3.82
N ALA A 80 -11.87 9.49 -3.32
CA ALA A 80 -12.33 10.85 -3.56
C ALA A 80 -11.35 11.89 -3.01
N THR A 81 -10.82 11.68 -1.79
CA THR A 81 -9.83 12.59 -1.19
C THR A 81 -8.51 12.58 -1.96
N ALA A 82 -8.04 11.39 -2.39
CA ALA A 82 -6.83 11.28 -3.19
C ALA A 82 -6.96 12.00 -4.54
N TYR A 83 -8.15 11.94 -5.16
CA TYR A 83 -8.43 12.72 -6.36
C TYR A 83 -8.31 14.22 -6.09
N GLY A 84 -8.95 14.72 -5.01
CA GLY A 84 -8.83 16.13 -4.61
C GLY A 84 -7.38 16.54 -4.34
N PHE A 85 -6.61 15.68 -3.69
CA PHE A 85 -5.18 15.90 -3.45
C PHE A 85 -4.38 15.96 -4.76
N ALA A 86 -4.66 15.06 -5.71
CA ALA A 86 -4.03 15.10 -7.04
C ALA A 86 -4.30 16.41 -7.80
N GLN A 87 -5.48 17.02 -7.61
CA GLN A 87 -5.81 18.31 -8.22
C GLN A 87 -5.05 19.50 -7.57
N SER A 88 -4.39 19.31 -6.43
CA SER A 88 -3.62 20.36 -5.75
C SER A 88 -2.23 20.60 -6.34
N VAL A 89 -1.84 19.85 -7.35
CA VAL A 89 -0.61 20.06 -8.13
C VAL A 89 -0.71 21.38 -8.89
N GLN A 90 0.40 22.10 -9.00
CA GLN A 90 0.43 23.37 -9.72
C GLN A 90 -0.02 23.19 -11.17
N PRO A 91 -0.83 24.13 -11.72
CA PRO A 91 -1.22 24.09 -13.12
C PRO A 91 0.01 24.02 -14.05
N GLY A 92 -0.02 23.06 -14.98
CA GLY A 92 1.11 22.83 -15.91
C GLY A 92 2.22 21.92 -15.36
N SER A 93 2.18 21.53 -14.09
CA SER A 93 3.02 20.44 -13.58
C SER A 93 2.49 19.10 -14.11
N ASN A 94 3.40 18.16 -14.40
CA ASN A 94 3.05 16.77 -14.72
C ASN A 94 3.42 15.85 -13.56
N GLU A 95 3.36 16.35 -12.32
CA GLU A 95 3.73 15.59 -11.14
C GLU A 95 2.70 14.50 -10.87
N PRO A 96 3.09 13.21 -10.89
CA PRO A 96 2.15 12.12 -10.69
C PRO A 96 1.71 12.02 -9.23
N THR A 97 0.53 11.44 -9.02
CA THR A 97 0.02 11.10 -7.69
C THR A 97 -0.15 9.59 -7.57
N THR A 98 0.36 9.02 -6.51
CA THR A 98 0.13 7.63 -6.14
C THR A 98 -0.86 7.56 -4.99
N LEU A 99 -1.89 6.73 -5.12
CA LEU A 99 -2.81 6.34 -4.06
C LEU A 99 -2.50 4.89 -3.66
N LEU A 100 -2.14 4.66 -2.41
CA LEU A 100 -1.97 3.32 -1.84
C LEU A 100 -3.09 3.04 -0.86
N LEU A 101 -3.90 2.00 -1.10
CA LEU A 101 -5.02 1.63 -0.23
C LEU A 101 -5.27 0.11 -0.23
N GLY A 102 -6.05 -0.36 0.76
CA GLY A 102 -6.52 -1.75 0.81
C GLY A 102 -7.83 -1.96 0.04
N ASP A 103 -8.16 -3.21 -0.19
CA ASP A 103 -9.35 -3.68 -0.91
C ASP A 103 -10.68 -3.24 -0.27
N LEU A 104 -10.85 -3.43 1.05
CA LEU A 104 -12.06 -2.97 1.75
C LEU A 104 -12.24 -1.45 1.63
N SER A 105 -11.16 -0.68 1.70
CA SER A 105 -11.21 0.77 1.49
C SER A 105 -11.66 1.11 0.07
N ALA A 106 -11.17 0.36 -0.92
CA ALA A 106 -11.58 0.55 -2.31
C ALA A 106 -13.06 0.19 -2.52
N LEU A 107 -13.56 -0.86 -1.89
CA LEU A 107 -14.97 -1.26 -1.95
C LEU A 107 -15.89 -0.21 -1.33
N HIS A 108 -15.50 0.37 -0.19
CA HIS A 108 -16.27 1.42 0.48
C HIS A 108 -16.38 2.73 -0.32
N ASP A 109 -15.42 3.00 -1.21
CA ASP A 109 -15.36 4.22 -2.01
C ASP A 109 -15.32 3.94 -3.51
N LEU A 110 -15.84 2.79 -3.94
CA LEU A 110 -15.71 2.26 -5.30
C LEU A 110 -16.24 3.24 -6.37
N ASN A 111 -17.35 3.90 -6.08
CA ASN A 111 -17.97 4.86 -7.01
C ASN A 111 -17.08 6.07 -7.29
N SER A 112 -16.17 6.40 -6.38
CA SER A 112 -15.21 7.50 -6.55
C SER A 112 -14.16 7.23 -7.62
N LEU A 113 -14.02 6.00 -8.11
CA LEU A 113 -13.20 5.69 -9.28
C LEU A 113 -13.66 6.50 -10.51
N ALA A 114 -14.95 6.87 -10.59
CA ALA A 114 -15.47 7.76 -11.64
C ALA A 114 -14.81 9.14 -11.64
N LEU A 115 -14.33 9.63 -10.51
CA LEU A 115 -13.61 10.91 -10.42
C LEU A 115 -12.21 10.78 -11.05
N LEU A 116 -11.57 9.65 -10.88
CA LEU A 116 -10.20 9.42 -11.34
C LEU A 116 -10.09 9.49 -12.87
N SER A 117 -11.13 9.07 -13.60
CA SER A 117 -11.17 9.16 -15.06
C SER A 117 -11.04 10.61 -15.58
N LYS A 118 -11.26 11.61 -14.71
CA LYS A 118 -11.15 13.04 -15.02
C LYS A 118 -9.80 13.63 -14.59
N ALA A 119 -8.88 12.83 -14.06
CA ALA A 119 -7.57 13.33 -13.63
C ALA A 119 -6.78 13.84 -14.85
N SER A 120 -6.26 15.05 -14.75
CA SER A 120 -5.42 15.68 -15.78
C SER A 120 -3.95 15.28 -15.70
N GLN A 121 -3.55 14.74 -14.54
CA GLN A 121 -2.18 14.28 -14.26
C GLN A 121 -2.16 12.75 -14.10
N PRO A 122 -1.02 12.09 -14.28
CA PRO A 122 -0.91 10.67 -14.00
C PRO A 122 -1.31 10.35 -12.55
N LEU A 123 -2.22 9.38 -12.39
CA LEU A 123 -2.65 8.92 -11.08
C LEU A 123 -2.60 7.40 -11.03
N VAL A 124 -1.80 6.87 -10.12
CA VAL A 124 -1.62 5.43 -9.94
C VAL A 124 -2.28 4.98 -8.66
N VAL A 125 -3.26 4.10 -8.78
CA VAL A 125 -3.91 3.45 -7.63
C VAL A 125 -3.22 2.10 -7.41
N ILE A 126 -2.50 1.95 -6.30
CA ILE A 126 -1.97 0.67 -5.85
C ILE A 126 -2.95 0.11 -4.82
N LEU A 127 -3.59 -0.98 -5.17
CA LEU A 127 -4.62 -1.61 -4.38
C LEU A 127 -4.08 -2.92 -3.81
N LEU A 128 -3.86 -2.96 -2.49
CA LEU A 128 -3.48 -4.17 -1.79
C LEU A 128 -4.73 -5.01 -1.57
N ASN A 129 -4.89 -6.08 -2.35
CA ASN A 129 -6.00 -7.01 -2.27
C ASN A 129 -5.54 -8.28 -1.56
N ASN A 130 -5.81 -8.33 -0.28
CA ASN A 130 -5.57 -9.49 0.59
C ASN A 130 -6.87 -10.19 1.00
N ASP A 131 -7.95 -9.95 0.26
CA ASP A 131 -9.28 -10.53 0.47
C ASP A 131 -9.88 -10.17 1.83
N GLY A 132 -9.76 -8.87 2.22
CA GLY A 132 -10.48 -8.37 3.39
C GLY A 132 -9.63 -7.65 4.46
N GLY A 133 -10.09 -7.73 5.71
CA GLY A 133 -9.49 -7.01 6.84
C GLY A 133 -8.33 -7.75 7.50
N SER A 134 -7.25 -8.05 6.79
CA SER A 134 -6.09 -8.81 7.30
C SER A 134 -5.42 -8.21 8.54
N ILE A 135 -5.57 -6.89 8.76
CA ILE A 135 -5.07 -6.22 9.96
C ILE A 135 -5.59 -6.84 11.26
N PHE A 136 -6.81 -7.38 11.24
CA PHE A 136 -7.43 -7.98 12.44
C PHE A 136 -6.75 -9.28 12.86
N ARG A 137 -6.01 -9.96 11.98
CA ARG A 137 -5.18 -11.13 12.30
C ARG A 137 -4.00 -10.79 13.22
N MET A 138 -3.64 -9.51 13.34
CA MET A 138 -2.57 -9.05 14.22
C MET A 138 -3.07 -8.60 15.59
N LEU A 139 -4.38 -8.55 15.80
CA LEU A 139 -4.97 -8.18 17.08
C LEU A 139 -5.12 -9.43 17.99
N PRO A 140 -5.03 -9.27 19.32
CA PRO A 140 -5.31 -10.33 20.27
C PRO A 140 -6.83 -10.54 20.41
N VAL A 141 -7.49 -10.79 19.29
CA VAL A 141 -8.92 -11.16 19.30
C VAL A 141 -9.09 -12.63 19.69
N PRO A 142 -10.24 -13.04 20.28
CA PRO A 142 -10.47 -14.43 20.61
C PRO A 142 -10.27 -15.32 19.39
N THR A 143 -9.43 -16.33 19.54
CA THR A 143 -8.89 -17.21 18.51
C THR A 143 -9.88 -18.25 17.96
N GLN A 144 -11.16 -17.93 17.91
CA GLN A 144 -12.10 -18.73 17.13
C GLN A 144 -12.01 -18.24 15.68
N ASP A 145 -11.24 -18.94 14.87
CA ASP A 145 -10.96 -18.58 13.46
C ASP A 145 -12.24 -18.24 12.66
N ALA A 146 -13.32 -18.98 12.91
CA ALA A 146 -14.61 -18.73 12.25
C ALA A 146 -15.20 -17.33 12.59
N LEU A 147 -15.04 -16.84 13.82
CA LEU A 147 -15.52 -15.51 14.20
C LEU A 147 -14.61 -14.42 13.61
N LEU A 148 -13.31 -14.65 13.59
CA LEU A 148 -12.36 -13.74 13.00
C LEU A 148 -12.64 -13.55 11.50
N GLU A 149 -12.83 -14.65 10.76
CA GLU A 149 -13.14 -14.59 9.33
C GLU A 149 -14.48 -13.90 9.07
N THR A 150 -15.55 -14.32 9.78
CA THR A 150 -16.91 -13.87 9.48
C THR A 150 -17.14 -12.39 9.85
N TYR A 151 -16.58 -11.91 10.97
CA TYR A 151 -16.95 -10.61 11.53
C TYR A 151 -15.84 -9.55 11.47
N TYR A 152 -14.60 -9.95 11.21
CA TYR A 152 -13.46 -9.04 11.19
C TYR A 152 -12.75 -9.02 9.83
N CYS A 153 -12.36 -10.18 9.31
CA CYS A 153 -11.64 -10.22 8.03
C CYS A 153 -12.58 -9.96 6.86
N LEU A 154 -13.80 -10.50 6.88
CA LEU A 154 -14.81 -10.26 5.85
C LEU A 154 -14.31 -10.58 4.43
N PRO A 155 -13.84 -11.82 4.16
CA PRO A 155 -13.35 -12.18 2.84
C PRO A 155 -14.45 -11.97 1.79
N HIS A 156 -14.11 -11.33 0.68
CA HIS A 156 -15.09 -10.90 -0.33
C HIS A 156 -14.93 -11.60 -1.69
N GLY A 157 -13.78 -12.23 -1.97
CA GLY A 157 -13.52 -12.95 -3.20
C GLY A 157 -13.53 -12.09 -4.48
N LEU A 158 -13.43 -10.76 -4.37
CA LEU A 158 -13.57 -9.84 -5.48
C LEU A 158 -12.22 -9.46 -6.11
N HIS A 159 -12.28 -9.15 -7.40
CA HIS A 159 -11.18 -8.58 -8.18
C HIS A 159 -11.61 -7.28 -8.82
N PHE A 160 -10.67 -6.34 -8.99
CA PHE A 160 -10.98 -4.96 -9.37
C PHE A 160 -10.83 -4.68 -10.88
N GLU A 161 -10.54 -5.69 -11.70
CA GLU A 161 -10.41 -5.56 -13.16
C GLU A 161 -11.70 -4.99 -13.78
N HIS A 162 -12.85 -5.55 -13.42
CA HIS A 162 -14.12 -5.10 -13.94
C HIS A 162 -14.51 -3.70 -13.47
N ALA A 163 -14.13 -3.34 -12.25
CA ALA A 163 -14.32 -1.98 -11.74
C ALA A 163 -13.43 -0.99 -12.48
N ALA A 164 -12.17 -1.32 -12.73
CA ALA A 164 -11.27 -0.49 -13.53
C ALA A 164 -11.83 -0.28 -14.94
N ALA A 165 -12.28 -1.36 -15.59
CA ALA A 165 -12.89 -1.30 -16.93
C ALA A 165 -14.18 -0.46 -16.95
N MET A 166 -15.06 -0.61 -15.95
CA MET A 166 -16.31 0.15 -15.81
C MET A 166 -16.07 1.66 -15.78
N PHE A 167 -15.01 2.10 -15.12
CA PHE A 167 -14.67 3.52 -14.99
C PHE A 167 -13.60 4.00 -15.98
N GLY A 168 -13.21 3.16 -16.95
CA GLY A 168 -12.28 3.54 -18.03
C GLY A 168 -10.82 3.71 -17.57
N LEU A 169 -10.41 3.03 -16.49
CA LEU A 169 -9.06 3.05 -15.97
C LEU A 169 -8.22 1.94 -16.62
N HIS A 170 -6.92 2.19 -16.78
CA HIS A 170 -6.00 1.10 -17.10
C HIS A 170 -5.88 0.15 -15.91
N TYR A 171 -5.77 -1.16 -16.20
CA TYR A 171 -5.64 -2.17 -15.17
C TYR A 171 -4.35 -2.98 -15.34
N ARG A 172 -3.71 -3.29 -14.21
CA ARG A 172 -2.55 -4.19 -14.11
C ARG A 172 -2.70 -5.07 -12.86
N ALA A 173 -2.22 -6.31 -12.97
CA ALA A 173 -2.19 -7.26 -11.86
C ALA A 173 -0.85 -8.02 -11.89
N PRO A 174 0.26 -7.40 -11.46
CA PRO A 174 1.56 -8.05 -11.42
C PRO A 174 1.55 -9.24 -10.47
N ALA A 175 2.34 -10.26 -10.79
CA ALA A 175 2.55 -11.44 -9.95
C ALA A 175 3.98 -11.51 -9.36
N THR A 176 4.85 -10.58 -9.76
CA THR A 176 6.24 -10.49 -9.28
C THR A 176 6.62 -9.04 -8.99
N LEU A 177 7.66 -8.84 -8.16
CA LEU A 177 8.18 -7.50 -7.90
C LEU A 177 8.70 -6.83 -9.18
N ALA A 178 9.34 -7.59 -10.08
CA ALA A 178 9.84 -7.04 -11.34
C ALA A 178 8.69 -6.56 -12.27
N GLU A 179 7.57 -7.30 -12.29
CA GLU A 179 6.37 -6.87 -13.00
C GLU A 179 5.75 -5.63 -12.36
N PHE A 180 5.68 -5.58 -11.02
CA PHE A 180 5.20 -4.41 -10.30
C PHE A 180 6.05 -3.17 -10.61
N GLU A 181 7.37 -3.28 -10.54
CA GLU A 181 8.29 -2.16 -10.84
C GLU A 181 8.09 -1.62 -12.26
N ARG A 182 8.00 -2.53 -13.25
CA ARG A 182 7.74 -2.19 -14.65
C ARG A 182 6.39 -1.47 -14.81
N ASP A 183 5.32 -2.08 -14.27
CA ASP A 183 3.96 -1.60 -14.43
C ASP A 183 3.73 -0.28 -13.71
N TYR A 184 4.29 -0.12 -12.51
CA TYR A 184 4.26 1.13 -11.76
C TYR A 184 5.02 2.26 -12.47
N THR A 185 6.24 2.00 -12.94
CA THR A 185 7.04 3.00 -13.66
C THR A 185 6.34 3.47 -14.94
N ALA A 186 5.74 2.54 -15.69
CA ALA A 186 4.98 2.89 -16.89
C ALA A 186 3.71 3.70 -16.56
N ALA A 187 3.06 3.41 -15.45
CA ALA A 187 1.84 4.11 -15.01
C ALA A 187 2.09 5.57 -14.58
N LEU A 188 3.31 5.90 -14.15
CA LEU A 188 3.68 7.28 -13.78
C LEU A 188 3.75 8.24 -14.97
N GLU A 189 3.78 7.73 -16.20
CA GLU A 189 3.99 8.57 -17.37
C GLU A 189 2.68 9.15 -17.95
N LYS A 190 1.55 8.44 -17.78
CA LYS A 190 0.27 8.90 -18.33
C LYS A 190 -0.97 8.20 -17.79
N GLY A 191 -2.06 8.97 -17.76
CA GLY A 191 -3.41 8.45 -17.51
C GLY A 191 -3.61 8.00 -16.08
N VAL A 192 -4.66 7.20 -15.89
CA VAL A 192 -5.00 6.63 -14.59
C VAL A 192 -4.89 5.11 -14.66
N THR A 193 -4.10 4.55 -13.78
CA THR A 193 -3.86 3.10 -13.74
C THR A 193 -4.18 2.55 -12.36
N LEU A 194 -4.97 1.49 -12.30
CA LEU A 194 -5.18 0.67 -11.11
C LEU A 194 -4.26 -0.55 -11.18
N ILE A 195 -3.38 -0.68 -10.20
CA ILE A 195 -2.48 -1.83 -10.04
C ILE A 195 -2.97 -2.64 -8.84
N GLU A 196 -3.53 -3.81 -9.09
CA GLU A 196 -4.04 -4.71 -8.05
C GLU A 196 -2.96 -5.69 -7.62
N ILE A 197 -2.59 -5.64 -6.34
CA ILE A 197 -1.62 -6.54 -5.72
C ILE A 197 -2.38 -7.62 -4.98
N LYS A 198 -2.42 -8.82 -5.56
CA LYS A 198 -3.14 -9.97 -4.98
C LYS A 198 -2.20 -10.80 -4.13
N VAL A 199 -2.52 -10.90 -2.86
CA VAL A 199 -1.73 -11.63 -1.86
C VAL A 199 -2.66 -12.43 -0.92
N PRO A 200 -2.19 -13.50 -0.27
CA PRO A 200 -2.97 -14.22 0.72
C PRO A 200 -3.33 -13.35 1.95
N SER A 201 -4.51 -13.57 2.53
CA SER A 201 -5.01 -12.78 3.65
C SER A 201 -4.20 -12.91 4.95
N SER A 202 -3.46 -14.01 5.15
CA SER A 202 -2.59 -14.21 6.32
C SER A 202 -1.18 -13.63 6.14
N GLU A 203 -0.78 -13.32 4.91
CA GLU A 203 0.62 -13.06 4.55
C GLU A 203 1.26 -11.95 5.38
N VAL A 204 0.66 -10.77 5.43
CA VAL A 204 1.24 -9.62 6.13
C VAL A 204 1.42 -9.88 7.62
N ALA A 205 0.49 -10.58 8.26
CA ALA A 205 0.58 -10.93 9.69
C ALA A 205 1.72 -11.94 9.95
N GLU A 206 1.86 -12.93 9.08
CA GLU A 206 2.94 -13.92 9.15
C GLU A 206 4.30 -13.27 8.92
N ASP A 207 4.42 -12.41 7.91
CA ASP A 207 5.64 -11.69 7.59
C ASP A 207 6.10 -10.78 8.73
N LEU A 208 5.19 -9.99 9.29
CA LEU A 208 5.51 -9.10 10.41
C LEU A 208 5.88 -9.87 11.68
N LYS A 209 5.24 -11.01 11.93
CA LYS A 209 5.60 -11.90 13.04
C LYS A 209 6.99 -12.50 12.84
N ALA A 210 7.29 -12.99 11.65
CA ALA A 210 8.60 -13.54 11.31
C ALA A 210 9.70 -12.48 11.42
N LEU A 211 9.50 -11.29 10.85
CA LEU A 211 10.41 -10.16 10.93
C LEU A 211 10.65 -9.73 12.38
N GLY A 212 9.59 -9.58 13.17
CA GLY A 212 9.69 -9.22 14.59
C GLY A 212 10.44 -10.27 15.42
N SER A 213 10.34 -11.56 15.09
CA SER A 213 11.09 -12.62 15.74
C SER A 213 12.57 -12.58 15.37
N ALA A 214 12.88 -12.36 14.09
CA ALA A 214 14.26 -12.23 13.62
C ALA A 214 14.96 -11.03 14.26
N ILE A 215 14.29 -9.87 14.36
CA ILE A 215 14.85 -8.66 14.99
C ILE A 215 15.11 -8.85 16.50
N ARG A 216 14.27 -9.63 17.20
CA ARG A 216 14.48 -9.90 18.63
C ARG A 216 15.59 -10.90 18.89
N GLY A 217 15.88 -11.80 17.95
CA GLY A 217 16.93 -12.81 18.04
C GLY A 217 18.33 -12.31 17.61
N SER A 218 18.40 -11.13 17.04
CA SER A 218 19.65 -10.43 16.67
C SER A 218 20.01 -9.39 17.72
#